data_7d0361ed4ac09c0efaea9cce7119808f
#
_entry.id   7d0361ed4ac09c0efaea9cce7119808f
#
_cell.length_a   1.000
_cell.length_b   1.000
_cell.length_c   1.000
_cell.angle_alpha   90.00
_cell.angle_beta   90.00
_cell.angle_gamma   90.00
#
_symmetry.space_group_name_H-M   'P 1'
#
loop_
_entity.id
_entity.type
_entity.pdbx_description
1 polymer ?
#
loop_
_entity_poly.entity_id
_entity_poly.type
_entity_poly.pdbx_seq_one_letter_code
_entity_poly.pdbx_strand_id
1 'polypeptide(L)'
;MRKNFGAQTWMYPMPVLIVGTYDENGVPDAMNAAWGGIYETNQIMLCLSESHKTTQNIRKKGAFTVSFATAKTVVPSDYVGIASGNKVPDKLEKAGFHTEKSTFVDAPLIQELPMTLECKLVKFNEDGIVIGEIVNVSAAESILNAEGNIDAEKLDPIVFDSVQHVYRKLGDVAGTAFSAVSYTHLRAHETKANL
;
A
#
# COMPACT_ATOMS: atom_id res chain seq x y z
N MET A 1 -3.74 -30.82 -14.57
CA MET A 1 -4.07 -30.16 -15.84
C MET A 1 -4.10 -28.64 -15.59
N ARG A 2 -3.51 -27.82 -16.47
CA ARG A 2 -3.51 -26.34 -16.37
C ARG A 2 -4.39 -25.75 -17.48
N LYS A 3 -5.08 -24.63 -17.20
CA LYS A 3 -5.81 -23.85 -18.17
C LYS A 3 -5.01 -22.59 -18.52
N ASN A 4 -4.94 -22.24 -19.79
CA ASN A 4 -4.28 -21.03 -20.28
C ASN A 4 -5.28 -19.88 -20.40
N PHE A 5 -4.90 -18.68 -19.93
CA PHE A 5 -5.75 -17.48 -19.93
C PHE A 5 -5.20 -16.36 -20.80
N GLY A 6 -4.06 -16.57 -21.48
CA GLY A 6 -3.36 -15.52 -22.22
C GLY A 6 -2.66 -14.53 -21.27
N ALA A 7 -2.26 -13.36 -21.82
CA ALA A 7 -1.64 -12.30 -21.03
C ALA A 7 -2.69 -11.61 -20.14
N GLN A 8 -2.46 -11.60 -18.84
CA GLN A 8 -3.32 -10.98 -17.83
C GLN A 8 -2.47 -10.27 -16.79
N THR A 9 -2.98 -9.23 -16.16
CA THR A 9 -2.34 -8.50 -15.07
C THR A 9 -2.73 -9.06 -13.69
N TRP A 10 -3.00 -10.34 -13.60
CA TRP A 10 -3.42 -11.02 -12.38
C TRP A 10 -2.22 -11.36 -11.50
N MET A 11 -2.17 -10.75 -10.36
CA MET A 11 -1.12 -10.98 -9.36
C MET A 11 -1.74 -11.04 -7.97
N TYR A 12 -1.21 -11.90 -7.12
CA TYR A 12 -1.60 -12.01 -5.70
C TYR A 12 -0.39 -12.02 -4.78
N PRO A 13 -0.46 -11.37 -3.63
CA PRO A 13 -1.47 -10.38 -3.25
C PRO A 13 -1.19 -9.02 -3.92
N MET A 14 -2.25 -8.26 -4.25
CA MET A 14 -2.08 -6.85 -4.64
C MET A 14 -2.43 -5.95 -3.45
N PRO A 15 -1.56 -5.04 -3.04
CA PRO A 15 -1.86 -4.15 -1.92
C PRO A 15 -2.96 -3.15 -2.29
N VAL A 16 -3.59 -2.57 -1.27
CA VAL A 16 -4.51 -1.42 -1.42
C VAL A 16 -3.86 -0.25 -0.71
N LEU A 17 -3.15 0.57 -1.49
CA LEU A 17 -2.35 1.69 -1.01
C LEU A 17 -3.11 3.00 -1.20
N ILE A 18 -3.21 3.79 -0.14
CA ILE A 18 -3.80 5.14 -0.22
C ILE A 18 -2.67 6.15 -0.21
N VAL A 19 -2.46 6.78 -1.36
CA VAL A 19 -1.36 7.72 -1.59
C VAL A 19 -1.86 9.14 -1.33
N GLY A 20 -1.36 9.76 -0.27
CA GLY A 20 -1.74 11.11 0.18
C GLY A 20 -0.72 12.18 -0.25
N THR A 21 -1.21 13.34 -0.69
CA THR A 21 -0.39 14.48 -1.14
C THR A 21 -1.05 15.79 -0.80
N TYR A 22 -0.28 16.88 -0.71
CA TYR A 22 -0.80 18.24 -0.81
C TYR A 22 -0.62 18.78 -2.24
N ASP A 23 -1.56 19.60 -2.68
CA ASP A 23 -1.35 20.42 -3.87
C ASP A 23 -0.52 21.68 -3.55
N GLU A 24 -0.32 22.55 -4.54
CA GLU A 24 0.47 23.79 -4.38
C GLU A 24 -0.12 24.74 -3.34
N ASN A 25 -1.43 24.69 -3.12
CA ASN A 25 -2.16 25.53 -2.18
C ASN A 25 -2.29 24.87 -0.79
N GLY A 26 -1.71 23.69 -0.57
CA GLY A 26 -1.83 22.95 0.67
C GLY A 26 -3.15 22.18 0.81
N VAL A 27 -3.92 22.02 -0.27
CA VAL A 27 -5.16 21.25 -0.25
C VAL A 27 -4.80 19.76 -0.32
N PRO A 28 -5.31 18.93 0.61
CA PRO A 28 -5.02 17.50 0.62
C PRO A 28 -5.75 16.76 -0.50
N ASP A 29 -5.09 15.80 -1.11
CA ASP A 29 -5.62 14.84 -2.06
C ASP A 29 -5.11 13.44 -1.74
N ALA A 30 -5.89 12.42 -2.02
CA ALA A 30 -5.43 11.04 -1.95
C ALA A 30 -6.04 10.19 -3.06
N MET A 31 -5.35 9.13 -3.45
CA MET A 31 -5.84 8.14 -4.40
C MET A 31 -5.56 6.72 -3.92
N ASN A 32 -6.37 5.78 -4.36
CA ASN A 32 -6.10 4.35 -4.21
C ASN A 32 -5.16 3.87 -5.33
N ALA A 33 -4.13 3.12 -4.98
CA ALA A 33 -3.20 2.49 -5.91
C ALA A 33 -2.96 1.04 -5.50
N ALA A 34 -2.99 0.13 -6.46
CA ALA A 34 -2.69 -1.29 -6.27
C ALA A 34 -1.34 -1.71 -6.86
N TRP A 35 -0.78 -0.89 -7.75
CA TRP A 35 0.48 -1.18 -8.43
C TRP A 35 1.62 -0.44 -7.75
N GLY A 36 2.14 -1.06 -6.68
CA GLY A 36 3.24 -0.54 -5.89
C GLY A 36 3.82 -1.60 -4.97
N GLY A 37 4.98 -1.31 -4.42
CA GLY A 37 5.68 -2.20 -3.51
C GLY A 37 7.05 -1.67 -3.12
N ILE A 38 7.73 -2.42 -2.25
CA ILE A 38 9.12 -2.10 -1.87
C ILE A 38 10.01 -2.20 -3.11
N TYR A 39 10.83 -1.17 -3.32
CA TYR A 39 11.76 -1.07 -4.44
C TYR A 39 13.20 -1.39 -4.03
N GLU A 40 13.60 -0.87 -2.88
CA GLU A 40 14.93 -1.06 -2.29
C GLU A 40 14.78 -1.03 -0.75
N THR A 41 15.85 -1.18 0.01
CA THR A 41 15.86 -1.30 1.49
C THR A 41 14.96 -0.28 2.20
N ASN A 42 14.96 0.98 1.78
CA ASN A 42 14.14 2.06 2.33
C ASN A 42 13.38 2.82 1.23
N GLN A 43 13.07 2.18 0.11
CA GLN A 43 12.38 2.82 -1.01
C GLN A 43 11.14 2.06 -1.42
N ILE A 44 10.12 2.81 -1.83
CA ILE A 44 8.88 2.31 -2.40
C ILE A 44 8.76 2.77 -3.85
N MET A 45 8.20 1.90 -4.70
CA MET A 45 7.79 2.26 -6.06
C MET A 45 6.28 2.28 -6.18
N LEU A 46 5.75 3.19 -7.00
CA LEU A 46 4.33 3.30 -7.34
C LEU A 46 4.18 3.53 -8.85
N CYS A 47 3.39 2.67 -9.51
CA CYS A 47 3.01 2.85 -10.91
C CYS A 47 1.73 3.69 -10.98
N LEU A 48 1.88 4.99 -11.19
CA LEU A 48 0.76 5.94 -11.23
C LEU A 48 0.70 6.62 -12.60
N SER A 49 -0.52 6.83 -13.12
CA SER A 49 -0.69 7.62 -14.34
C SER A 49 -0.33 9.10 -14.10
N GLU A 50 0.34 9.72 -15.06
CA GLU A 50 0.71 11.14 -15.01
C GLU A 50 -0.51 12.07 -14.95
N SER A 51 -1.65 11.63 -15.45
CA SER A 51 -2.91 12.38 -15.45
C SER A 51 -3.57 12.51 -14.08
N HIS A 52 -3.17 11.69 -13.10
CA HIS A 52 -3.72 11.74 -11.75
C HIS A 52 -3.27 13.01 -11.02
N LYS A 53 -4.18 13.66 -10.30
CA LYS A 53 -3.91 14.83 -9.44
C LYS A 53 -2.78 14.49 -8.45
N THR A 54 -2.85 13.34 -7.82
CA THR A 54 -1.86 12.86 -6.85
C THR A 54 -0.46 12.77 -7.47
N THR A 55 -0.32 12.23 -8.70
CA THR A 55 0.98 12.15 -9.41
C THR A 55 1.54 13.54 -9.71
N GLN A 56 0.68 14.45 -10.15
CA GLN A 56 1.05 15.85 -10.40
C GLN A 56 1.53 16.54 -9.11
N ASN A 57 0.84 16.30 -8.00
CA ASN A 57 1.20 16.83 -6.68
C ASN A 57 2.56 16.27 -6.23
N ILE A 58 2.81 14.96 -6.34
CA ILE A 58 4.11 14.34 -6.01
C ILE A 58 5.24 15.01 -6.81
N ARG A 59 5.03 15.25 -8.10
CA ARG A 59 6.03 15.90 -8.97
C ARG A 59 6.37 17.31 -8.51
N LYS A 60 5.37 18.05 -8.05
CA LYS A 60 5.53 19.46 -7.62
C LYS A 60 6.06 19.59 -6.20
N LYS A 61 5.54 18.79 -5.27
CA LYS A 61 5.83 18.89 -3.83
C LYS A 61 7.04 18.06 -3.40
N GLY A 62 7.39 17.02 -4.15
CA GLY A 62 8.50 16.13 -3.80
C GLY A 62 8.25 15.29 -2.54
N ALA A 63 7.00 15.18 -2.08
CA ALA A 63 6.61 14.47 -0.87
C ALA A 63 5.23 13.82 -1.01
N PHE A 64 5.05 12.68 -0.34
CA PHE A 64 3.79 11.95 -0.31
C PHE A 64 3.74 10.98 0.87
N THR A 65 2.56 10.52 1.19
CA THR A 65 2.36 9.42 2.15
C THR A 65 1.76 8.21 1.45
N VAL A 66 2.00 7.03 2.02
CA VAL A 66 1.40 5.77 1.56
C VAL A 66 0.82 5.05 2.76
N SER A 67 -0.49 5.08 2.89
CA SER A 67 -1.21 4.39 3.96
C SER A 67 -1.81 3.09 3.46
N PHE A 68 -2.10 2.17 4.38
CA PHE A 68 -2.69 0.88 4.05
C PHE A 68 -4.18 0.91 4.34
N ALA A 69 -5.00 0.61 3.31
CA ALA A 69 -6.44 0.45 3.49
C ALA A 69 -6.74 -0.78 4.36
N THR A 70 -7.74 -0.67 5.21
CA THR A 70 -8.16 -1.71 6.16
C THR A 70 -9.56 -2.21 5.84
N ALA A 71 -9.97 -3.33 6.44
CA ALA A 71 -11.34 -3.82 6.28
C ALA A 71 -12.41 -2.82 6.75
N LYS A 72 -12.07 -1.94 7.68
CA LYS A 72 -12.98 -0.87 8.16
C LYS A 72 -13.12 0.30 7.18
N THR A 73 -12.11 0.51 6.33
CA THR A 73 -12.03 1.65 5.42
C THR A 73 -12.21 1.27 3.93
N VAL A 74 -12.78 0.08 3.63
CA VAL A 74 -12.97 -0.39 2.24
C VAL A 74 -13.68 0.66 1.39
N VAL A 75 -14.86 1.12 1.84
CA VAL A 75 -15.70 2.04 1.05
C VAL A 75 -15.02 3.39 0.79
N PRO A 76 -14.52 4.12 1.82
CA PRO A 76 -13.81 5.37 1.56
C PRO A 76 -12.53 5.19 0.74
N SER A 77 -11.80 4.09 0.94
CA SER A 77 -10.58 3.79 0.18
C SER A 77 -10.86 3.51 -1.30
N ASP A 78 -11.95 2.80 -1.61
CA ASP A 78 -12.41 2.58 -2.98
C ASP A 78 -12.87 3.90 -3.63
N TYR A 79 -13.66 4.70 -2.90
CA TYR A 79 -14.17 5.98 -3.39
C TYR A 79 -13.06 6.94 -3.81
N VAL A 80 -11.99 7.10 -3.01
CA VAL A 80 -10.88 8.01 -3.37
C VAL A 80 -10.07 7.51 -4.58
N GLY A 81 -10.19 6.22 -4.94
CA GLY A 81 -9.64 5.65 -6.17
C GLY A 81 -10.49 5.96 -7.41
N ILE A 82 -11.82 5.98 -7.26
CA ILE A 82 -12.77 6.25 -8.34
C ILE A 82 -12.91 7.75 -8.60
N ALA A 83 -13.01 8.56 -7.55
CA ALA A 83 -13.16 10.01 -7.64
C ALA A 83 -11.82 10.67 -8.02
N SER A 84 -11.79 11.35 -9.16
CA SER A 84 -10.61 12.12 -9.58
C SER A 84 -10.51 13.43 -8.81
N GLY A 85 -9.37 13.70 -8.14
CA GLY A 85 -9.09 14.95 -7.47
C GLY A 85 -9.06 16.17 -8.40
N ASN A 86 -8.90 15.97 -9.71
CA ASN A 86 -9.05 17.03 -10.72
C ASN A 86 -10.50 17.48 -10.91
N LYS A 87 -11.48 16.64 -10.56
CA LYS A 87 -12.93 16.92 -10.74
C LYS A 87 -13.67 17.09 -9.41
N VAL A 88 -13.19 16.44 -8.35
CA VAL A 88 -13.80 16.42 -7.02
C VAL A 88 -12.74 16.84 -5.99
N PRO A 89 -12.49 18.13 -5.81
CA PRO A 89 -11.42 18.61 -4.92
C PRO A 89 -11.69 18.29 -3.43
N ASP A 90 -12.94 18.13 -3.04
CA ASP A 90 -13.41 17.78 -1.70
C ASP A 90 -13.63 16.26 -1.49
N LYS A 91 -13.00 15.42 -2.31
CA LYS A 91 -13.23 13.96 -2.27
C LYS A 91 -12.84 13.31 -0.94
N LEU A 92 -11.85 13.83 -0.22
CA LEU A 92 -11.48 13.31 1.09
C LEU A 92 -12.57 13.55 2.12
N GLU A 93 -13.13 14.75 2.18
CA GLU A 93 -14.26 15.09 3.02
C GLU A 93 -15.48 14.21 2.69
N LYS A 94 -15.81 14.04 1.41
CA LYS A 94 -16.90 13.16 0.94
C LYS A 94 -16.66 11.68 1.28
N ALA A 95 -15.41 11.25 1.33
CA ALA A 95 -15.03 9.91 1.79
C ALA A 95 -15.14 9.76 3.31
N GLY A 96 -15.24 10.85 4.06
CA GLY A 96 -15.15 10.85 5.52
C GLY A 96 -13.73 10.68 6.03
N PHE A 97 -12.72 11.02 5.24
CA PHE A 97 -11.32 11.03 5.63
C PHE A 97 -10.91 12.40 6.19
N HIS A 98 -10.31 12.38 7.38
CA HIS A 98 -9.71 13.53 8.03
C HIS A 98 -8.19 13.49 7.87
N THR A 99 -7.60 14.64 7.68
CA THR A 99 -6.15 14.74 7.46
C THR A 99 -5.48 15.58 8.55
N GLU A 100 -4.26 15.19 8.88
CA GLU A 100 -3.33 16.00 9.66
C GLU A 100 -1.99 16.09 8.91
N LYS A 101 -1.18 17.08 9.24
CA LYS A 101 0.11 17.29 8.58
C LYS A 101 1.15 16.35 9.17
N SER A 102 1.89 15.62 8.30
CA SER A 102 3.09 14.92 8.73
C SER A 102 4.15 15.88 9.28
N THR A 103 4.89 15.45 10.29
CA THR A 103 6.05 16.17 10.83
C THR A 103 7.34 15.82 10.08
N PHE A 104 7.36 14.79 9.28
CA PHE A 104 8.53 14.27 8.56
C PHE A 104 8.58 14.71 7.09
N VAL A 105 7.40 14.90 6.46
CA VAL A 105 7.29 15.26 5.05
C VAL A 105 6.16 16.27 4.82
N ASP A 106 6.21 17.04 3.74
CA ASP A 106 5.12 17.97 3.37
C ASP A 106 3.98 17.23 2.67
N ALA A 107 3.35 16.31 3.41
CA ALA A 107 2.23 15.50 2.93
C ALA A 107 1.23 15.20 4.07
N PRO A 108 -0.05 14.89 3.77
CA PRO A 108 -1.06 14.60 4.77
C PRO A 108 -0.97 13.17 5.28
N LEU A 109 -1.18 12.98 6.59
CA LEU A 109 -1.59 11.70 7.20
C LEU A 109 -3.12 11.62 7.18
N ILE A 110 -3.69 10.46 6.88
CA ILE A 110 -5.13 10.20 6.94
C ILE A 110 -5.42 9.49 8.26
N GLN A 111 -6.18 10.14 9.15
CA GLN A 111 -6.37 9.69 10.53
C GLN A 111 -7.08 8.33 10.65
N GLU A 112 -7.94 7.97 9.70
CA GLU A 112 -8.66 6.70 9.67
C GLU A 112 -7.79 5.52 9.17
N LEU A 113 -6.58 5.79 8.69
CA LEU A 113 -5.64 4.78 8.19
C LEU A 113 -4.49 4.63 9.18
N PRO A 114 -4.49 3.56 10.00
CA PRO A 114 -3.67 3.51 11.20
C PRO A 114 -2.17 3.21 10.96
N MET A 115 -1.76 2.96 9.71
CA MET A 115 -0.36 2.77 9.34
C MET A 115 -0.03 3.54 8.07
N THR A 116 1.06 4.31 8.09
CA THR A 116 1.46 5.18 6.98
C THR A 116 2.98 5.19 6.80
N LEU A 117 3.44 5.04 5.56
CA LEU A 117 4.81 5.34 5.14
C LEU A 117 4.87 6.81 4.74
N GLU A 118 5.83 7.56 5.28
CA GLU A 118 6.05 8.97 4.98
C GLU A 118 7.26 9.09 4.05
N CYS A 119 7.05 9.60 2.84
CA CYS A 119 7.98 9.44 1.74
C CYS A 119 8.42 10.76 1.12
N LYS A 120 9.70 10.84 0.72
CA LYS A 120 10.24 11.87 -0.15
C LYS A 120 10.42 11.31 -1.55
N LEU A 121 10.06 12.08 -2.56
CA LEU A 121 10.31 11.71 -3.95
C LEU A 121 11.81 11.63 -4.22
N VAL A 122 12.28 10.49 -4.71
CA VAL A 122 13.64 10.31 -5.22
C VAL A 122 13.68 10.69 -6.70
N LYS A 123 12.81 10.06 -7.49
CA LYS A 123 12.71 10.31 -8.94
C LYS A 123 11.43 9.73 -9.53
N PHE A 124 11.09 10.19 -10.72
CA PHE A 124 10.34 9.42 -11.69
C PHE A 124 11.35 8.71 -12.59
N ASN A 125 11.20 7.40 -12.80
CA ASN A 125 12.02 6.70 -13.78
C ASN A 125 11.60 7.07 -15.22
N GLU A 126 12.27 6.48 -16.22
CA GLU A 126 11.99 6.73 -17.64
C GLU A 126 10.57 6.32 -18.06
N ASP A 127 9.98 5.32 -17.37
CA ASP A 127 8.61 4.83 -17.60
C ASP A 127 7.56 5.61 -16.79
N GLY A 128 7.93 6.64 -16.04
CA GLY A 128 7.03 7.45 -15.21
C GLY A 128 6.70 6.83 -13.86
N ILE A 129 7.38 5.75 -13.45
CA ILE A 129 7.20 5.13 -12.13
C ILE A 129 7.77 6.06 -11.05
N VAL A 130 6.99 6.31 -10.00
CA VAL A 130 7.40 7.07 -8.83
C VAL A 130 8.29 6.20 -7.96
N ILE A 131 9.50 6.68 -7.65
CA ILE A 131 10.38 6.09 -6.63
C ILE A 131 10.48 7.08 -5.47
N GLY A 132 10.12 6.63 -4.28
CA GLY A 132 10.17 7.42 -3.04
C GLY A 132 11.02 6.79 -1.96
N GLU A 133 11.78 7.60 -1.24
CA GLU A 133 12.46 7.20 -0.01
C GLU A 133 11.49 7.22 1.16
N ILE A 134 11.36 6.12 1.88
CA ILE A 134 10.62 6.02 3.13
C ILE A 134 11.49 6.64 4.23
N VAL A 135 11.12 7.82 4.70
CA VAL A 135 11.85 8.54 5.75
C VAL A 135 11.30 8.28 7.15
N ASN A 136 10.05 7.82 7.24
CA ASN A 136 9.41 7.41 8.48
C ASN A 136 8.27 6.43 8.21
N VAL A 137 7.96 5.61 9.20
CA VAL A 137 6.74 4.81 9.28
C VAL A 137 6.02 5.18 10.56
N SER A 138 4.82 5.71 10.46
CA SER A 138 3.96 5.99 11.59
C SER A 138 2.84 4.95 11.72
N ALA A 139 2.51 4.61 12.95
CA ALA A 139 1.46 3.65 13.28
C ALA A 139 0.70 4.10 14.53
N ALA A 140 -0.62 3.94 14.51
CA ALA A 140 -1.46 4.18 15.68
C ALA A 140 -1.15 3.13 16.77
N GLU A 141 -1.15 3.54 18.04
CA GLU A 141 -0.93 2.62 19.17
C GLU A 141 -1.93 1.46 19.19
N SER A 142 -3.14 1.68 18.68
CA SER A 142 -4.22 0.68 18.62
C SER A 142 -3.90 -0.55 17.78
N ILE A 143 -2.92 -0.46 16.86
CA ILE A 143 -2.49 -1.58 16.03
C ILE A 143 -1.16 -2.20 16.48
N LEU A 144 -0.64 -1.80 17.64
CA LEU A 144 0.57 -2.38 18.20
C LEU A 144 0.25 -3.59 19.10
N ASN A 145 1.15 -4.58 19.08
CA ASN A 145 1.14 -5.69 20.03
C ASN A 145 1.78 -5.27 21.38
N ALA A 146 1.85 -6.19 22.33
CA ALA A 146 2.40 -5.92 23.66
C ALA A 146 3.90 -5.55 23.66
N GLU A 147 4.63 -5.96 22.62
CA GLU A 147 6.05 -5.66 22.41
C GLU A 147 6.28 -4.33 21.65
N GLY A 148 5.20 -3.62 21.27
CA GLY A 148 5.27 -2.37 20.52
C GLY A 148 5.50 -2.54 19.02
N ASN A 149 5.35 -3.74 18.48
CA ASN A 149 5.42 -4.00 17.04
C ASN A 149 4.04 -3.90 16.38
N ILE A 150 4.01 -3.55 15.08
CA ILE A 150 2.77 -3.55 14.30
C ILE A 150 2.21 -4.98 14.23
N ASP A 151 0.96 -5.13 14.60
CA ASP A 151 0.19 -6.36 14.58
C ASP A 151 -0.72 -6.38 13.35
N ALA A 152 -0.50 -7.33 12.45
CA ALA A 152 -1.24 -7.43 11.20
C ALA A 152 -2.73 -7.75 11.42
N GLU A 153 -3.10 -8.48 12.49
CA GLU A 153 -4.49 -8.78 12.81
C GLU A 153 -5.22 -7.52 13.29
N LYS A 154 -4.55 -6.66 14.10
CA LYS A 154 -5.09 -5.39 14.56
C LYS A 154 -5.15 -4.35 13.44
N LEU A 155 -4.15 -4.32 12.55
CA LEU A 155 -4.15 -3.47 11.36
C LEU A 155 -5.27 -3.87 10.40
N ASP A 156 -5.54 -5.17 10.25
CA ASP A 156 -6.59 -5.75 9.37
C ASP A 156 -6.52 -5.21 7.93
N PRO A 157 -5.32 -5.25 7.28
CA PRO A 157 -5.15 -4.68 5.95
C PRO A 157 -5.89 -5.51 4.91
N ILE A 158 -6.29 -4.86 3.82
CA ILE A 158 -6.96 -5.52 2.71
C ILE A 158 -6.05 -5.62 1.49
N VAL A 159 -6.34 -6.60 0.65
CA VAL A 159 -5.70 -6.83 -0.64
C VAL A 159 -6.74 -6.81 -1.75
N PHE A 160 -6.35 -6.35 -2.93
CA PHE A 160 -7.21 -6.35 -4.11
C PHE A 160 -7.08 -7.67 -4.88
N ASP A 161 -8.20 -8.32 -5.11
CA ASP A 161 -8.33 -9.49 -5.98
C ASP A 161 -8.64 -9.01 -7.40
N SER A 162 -7.63 -8.97 -8.24
CA SER A 162 -7.73 -8.46 -9.61
C SER A 162 -8.50 -9.40 -10.58
N VAL A 163 -8.78 -10.64 -10.16
CA VAL A 163 -9.55 -11.60 -10.95
C VAL A 163 -11.05 -11.44 -10.71
N GLN A 164 -11.43 -11.28 -9.42
CA GLN A 164 -12.84 -11.18 -9.01
C GLN A 164 -13.31 -9.74 -8.79
N HIS A 165 -12.40 -8.75 -8.86
CA HIS A 165 -12.67 -7.34 -8.60
C HIS A 165 -13.30 -7.11 -7.21
N VAL A 166 -12.72 -7.74 -6.18
CA VAL A 166 -13.14 -7.61 -4.78
C VAL A 166 -11.94 -7.32 -3.88
N TYR A 167 -12.20 -6.83 -2.68
CA TYR A 167 -11.21 -6.71 -1.62
C TYR A 167 -11.28 -7.92 -0.70
N ARG A 168 -10.11 -8.44 -0.29
CA ARG A 168 -9.97 -9.57 0.65
C ARG A 168 -9.14 -9.15 1.85
N LYS A 169 -9.42 -9.75 2.98
CA LYS A 169 -8.57 -9.67 4.18
C LYS A 169 -7.38 -10.62 4.06
N LEU A 170 -6.32 -10.37 4.81
CA LEU A 170 -5.29 -11.39 5.03
C LEU A 170 -5.91 -12.54 5.83
N GLY A 171 -5.47 -13.77 5.55
CA GLY A 171 -5.87 -14.96 6.31
C GLY A 171 -4.98 -15.20 7.53
N ASP A 172 -5.17 -16.37 8.15
CA ASP A 172 -4.39 -16.83 9.28
C ASP A 172 -2.90 -16.98 8.94
N VAL A 173 -2.05 -17.01 9.96
CA VAL A 173 -0.61 -17.28 9.80
C VAL A 173 -0.41 -18.67 9.22
N ALA A 174 0.15 -18.76 8.03
CA ALA A 174 0.41 -20.03 7.34
C ALA A 174 1.72 -20.72 7.79
N GLY A 175 2.64 -19.96 8.38
CA GLY A 175 3.93 -20.48 8.85
C GLY A 175 4.91 -19.39 9.23
N THR A 176 6.00 -19.76 9.87
CA THR A 176 7.08 -18.86 10.30
C THR A 176 8.12 -18.74 9.18
N ALA A 177 8.39 -17.52 8.73
CA ALA A 177 9.43 -17.27 7.74
C ALA A 177 10.83 -17.48 8.34
N PHE A 178 11.79 -17.81 7.46
CA PHE A 178 13.21 -18.01 7.82
C PHE A 178 13.46 -19.07 8.91
N SER A 179 12.50 -19.96 9.16
CA SER A 179 12.62 -21.06 10.13
C SER A 179 13.40 -22.21 9.52
N ALA A 180 14.50 -22.63 10.15
CA ALA A 180 15.35 -23.75 9.70
C ALA A 180 14.66 -25.13 9.78
N VAL A 181 13.51 -25.24 10.43
CA VAL A 181 12.78 -26.51 10.65
C VAL A 181 12.25 -27.11 9.35
N SER A 182 12.02 -26.32 8.32
CA SER A 182 11.48 -26.79 7.03
C SER A 182 12.46 -27.65 6.20
N TYR A 183 13.78 -27.53 6.42
CA TYR A 183 14.77 -28.27 5.64
C TYR A 183 14.93 -29.73 6.06
N THR A 184 14.60 -30.12 7.29
CA THR A 184 14.67 -31.48 7.76
C THR A 184 13.57 -32.37 7.19
N HIS A 185 12.40 -31.85 6.88
CA HIS A 185 11.32 -32.63 6.26
C HIS A 185 11.53 -32.85 4.75
N LEU A 186 12.17 -31.95 4.04
CA LEU A 186 12.47 -32.14 2.62
C LEU A 186 13.51 -33.24 2.39
N ARG A 187 14.54 -33.37 3.26
CA ARG A 187 15.54 -34.43 3.19
C ARG A 187 14.96 -35.81 3.55
N ALA A 188 13.93 -35.90 4.37
CA ALA A 188 13.30 -37.19 4.73
C ALA A 188 12.49 -37.80 3.58
N HIS A 189 12.05 -37.02 2.60
CA HIS A 189 11.36 -37.49 1.40
C HIS A 189 12.33 -37.95 0.29
N GLU A 190 13.53 -37.37 0.21
CA GLU A 190 14.52 -37.76 -0.80
C GLU A 190 15.21 -39.10 -0.47
N THR A 191 15.34 -39.46 0.82
CA THR A 191 15.97 -40.72 1.23
C THR A 191 15.04 -41.94 1.10
N LYS A 192 13.74 -41.78 0.94
CA LYS A 192 12.78 -42.87 0.68
C LYS A 192 12.57 -43.22 -0.79
N ALA A 193 13.06 -42.39 -1.72
CA ALA A 193 12.92 -42.62 -3.16
C ALA A 193 14.12 -43.36 -3.81
N ASN A 194 15.18 -43.68 -3.03
CA ASN A 194 16.41 -44.34 -3.50
C ASN A 194 16.77 -45.63 -2.76
N LEU A 195 15.75 -46.40 -2.30
CA LEU A 195 15.91 -47.78 -1.80
C LEU A 195 15.00 -48.74 -2.57
#